data_a2fe1f2270060756212fdc8cdcd32eaf
#
_entry.id   a2fe1f2270060756212fdc8cdcd32eaf
#
_cell.length_a   1.000
_cell.length_b   1.000
_cell.length_c   1.000
_cell.angle_alpha   90.00
_cell.angle_beta   90.00
_cell.angle_gamma   90.00
#
_symmetry.space_group_name_H-M   'P 1'
#
loop_
_entity.id
_entity.type
_entity.pdbx_description
1 polymer ?
#
loop_
_entity_poly.entity_id
_entity_poly.type
_entity_poly.pdbx_seq_one_letter_code
_entity_poly.pdbx_strand_id
1 'polypeptide(L)'
;MFNDELWPDFAKLPSEAKPTLRFETIEAETPFRISELTFTPIAVDHLIPTVGILVEDASGAILYTSDTGPTERIWQVASTHPRLRCVITEISFASDDDALARASGHMTPRILASELRKLTAKVPVLVTHTKPGHLPRIEKELRAMGLDGVKLIEQGRTYEF
;
A
#
# COMPACT_ATOMS: atom_id res chain seq x y z
N MET A 1 -11.77 16.53 5.20
CA MET A 1 -12.44 15.74 6.26
C MET A 1 -12.56 16.54 7.55
N PHE A 2 -11.46 17.03 8.14
CA PHE A 2 -11.45 17.87 9.34
C PHE A 2 -11.45 19.35 8.93
N ASN A 3 -12.62 19.88 8.53
CA ASN A 3 -12.77 21.18 7.89
C ASN A 3 -14.07 21.90 8.31
N ASP A 4 -14.67 21.49 9.44
CA ASP A 4 -15.93 21.98 10.01
C ASP A 4 -17.20 21.68 9.18
N GLU A 5 -17.08 20.93 8.05
CA GLU A 5 -18.25 20.51 7.26
C GLU A 5 -18.78 19.14 7.72
N LEU A 6 -17.92 18.12 7.77
CA LEU A 6 -18.26 16.77 8.22
C LEU A 6 -17.80 16.50 9.65
N TRP A 7 -16.59 16.96 9.96
CA TRP A 7 -15.97 16.82 11.28
C TRP A 7 -15.34 18.15 11.68
N PRO A 8 -15.33 18.47 13.01
CA PRO A 8 -14.62 19.65 13.50
C PRO A 8 -13.19 19.71 12.99
N ASP A 9 -12.69 20.89 12.73
CA ASP A 9 -11.30 21.09 12.32
C ASP A 9 -10.37 20.95 13.54
N PHE A 10 -9.95 19.73 13.79
CA PHE A 10 -9.04 19.41 14.89
C PHE A 10 -7.64 20.02 14.74
N ALA A 11 -7.31 20.57 13.58
CA ALA A 11 -6.09 21.37 13.42
C ALA A 11 -6.22 22.78 14.02
N LYS A 12 -7.45 23.21 14.38
CA LYS A 12 -7.75 24.48 15.06
C LYS A 12 -8.28 24.32 16.47
N LEU A 13 -8.70 23.12 16.87
CA LEU A 13 -9.32 22.87 18.18
C LEU A 13 -8.33 22.20 19.15
N PRO A 14 -8.38 22.51 20.47
CA PRO A 14 -9.20 23.54 21.12
C PRO A 14 -8.74 24.97 20.82
N SER A 15 -7.53 25.15 20.31
CA SER A 15 -7.01 26.43 19.80
C SER A 15 -5.91 26.20 18.77
N GLU A 16 -5.67 27.15 17.88
CA GLU A 16 -4.59 27.09 16.90
C GLU A 16 -3.19 26.96 17.53
N ALA A 17 -3.00 27.50 18.74
CA ALA A 17 -1.73 27.38 19.48
C ALA A 17 -1.50 25.97 20.05
N LYS A 18 -2.58 25.23 20.35
CA LYS A 18 -2.54 23.86 20.87
C LYS A 18 -3.59 23.00 20.17
N PRO A 19 -3.42 22.70 18.89
CA PRO A 19 -4.38 21.89 18.15
C PRO A 19 -4.33 20.42 18.59
N THR A 20 -5.43 19.71 18.43
CA THR A 20 -5.51 18.26 18.66
C THR A 20 -4.72 17.50 17.60
N LEU A 21 -4.69 17.99 16.35
CA LEU A 21 -3.94 17.42 15.24
C LEU A 21 -3.01 18.46 14.62
N ARG A 22 -1.83 18.01 14.20
CA ARG A 22 -0.94 18.76 13.32
C ARG A 22 -0.68 17.92 12.06
N PHE A 23 -0.76 18.55 10.91
CA PHE A 23 -0.41 17.94 9.65
C PHE A 23 1.00 18.38 9.26
N GLU A 24 1.84 17.41 8.96
CA GLU A 24 3.18 17.64 8.43
C GLU A 24 3.25 17.07 7.01
N THR A 25 3.74 17.86 6.08
CA THR A 25 3.95 17.40 4.70
C THR A 25 5.15 16.48 4.67
N ILE A 26 4.99 15.33 4.02
CA ILE A 26 6.09 14.41 3.72
C ILE A 26 6.41 14.48 2.23
N GLU A 27 7.68 14.34 1.88
CA GLU A 27 8.14 14.30 0.50
C GLU A 27 8.58 12.90 0.12
N ALA A 28 8.26 12.48 -1.11
CA ALA A 28 8.72 11.19 -1.62
C ALA A 28 10.25 11.11 -1.58
N GLU A 29 10.77 9.92 -1.33
CA GLU A 29 12.21 9.60 -1.19
C GLU A 29 12.91 10.30 -0.01
N THR A 30 12.18 11.01 0.87
CA THR A 30 12.75 11.67 2.04
C THR A 30 12.38 10.90 3.30
N PRO A 31 13.30 10.10 3.87
CA PRO A 31 13.02 9.30 5.06
C PRO A 31 12.78 10.18 6.31
N PHE A 32 11.88 9.72 7.17
CA PHE A 32 11.66 10.29 8.51
C PHE A 32 11.55 9.20 9.55
N ARG A 33 11.69 9.57 10.83
CA ARG A 33 11.64 8.60 11.92
C ARG A 33 10.49 8.87 12.88
N ILE A 34 9.87 7.76 13.32
CA ILE A 34 8.93 7.75 14.44
C ILE A 34 9.40 6.64 15.38
N SER A 35 9.83 7.00 16.57
CA SER A 35 10.45 6.06 17.54
C SER A 35 11.60 5.29 16.90
N GLU A 36 11.57 3.97 16.94
CA GLU A 36 12.60 3.09 16.40
C GLU A 36 12.46 2.82 14.90
N LEU A 37 11.35 3.23 14.31
CA LEU A 37 11.04 2.95 12.91
C LEU A 37 11.48 4.09 12.00
N THR A 38 12.04 3.72 10.85
CA THR A 38 12.29 4.65 9.73
C THR A 38 11.23 4.42 8.66
N PHE A 39 10.64 5.50 8.18
CA PHE A 39 9.63 5.51 7.14
C PHE A 39 10.18 6.23 5.91
N THR A 40 10.20 5.55 4.77
CA THR A 40 10.57 6.16 3.48
C THR A 40 9.34 6.19 2.58
N PRO A 41 8.75 7.37 2.30
CA PRO A 41 7.67 7.52 1.35
C PRO A 41 8.18 7.29 -0.08
N ILE A 42 7.43 6.56 -0.90
CA ILE A 42 7.80 6.25 -2.29
C ILE A 42 6.59 6.60 -3.16
N ALA A 43 6.76 7.48 -4.14
CA ALA A 43 5.66 7.85 -5.04
C ALA A 43 5.15 6.62 -5.80
N VAL A 44 3.82 6.52 -5.90
CA VAL A 44 3.09 5.49 -6.64
C VAL A 44 2.11 6.11 -7.60
N ASP A 45 1.57 5.32 -8.52
CA ASP A 45 0.65 5.81 -9.55
C ASP A 45 -0.81 5.67 -9.09
N HIS A 46 -1.40 6.80 -8.72
CA HIS A 46 -2.80 6.88 -8.31
C HIS A 46 -3.43 8.20 -8.77
N LEU A 47 -4.78 8.32 -8.71
CA LEU A 47 -5.52 9.51 -9.19
C LEU A 47 -5.19 10.79 -8.40
N ILE A 48 -4.81 10.64 -7.15
CA ILE A 48 -4.35 11.74 -6.30
C ILE A 48 -2.90 11.49 -5.88
N PRO A 49 -2.13 12.52 -5.52
CA PRO A 49 -0.77 12.31 -5.02
C PRO A 49 -0.75 11.31 -3.87
N THR A 50 -0.14 10.16 -4.11
CA THR A 50 -0.12 9.02 -3.18
C THR A 50 1.31 8.50 -3.04
N VAL A 51 1.64 8.04 -1.84
CA VAL A 51 2.92 7.38 -1.57
C VAL A 51 2.67 6.00 -0.96
N GLY A 52 3.43 5.02 -1.41
CA GLY A 52 3.68 3.82 -0.61
C GLY A 52 4.73 4.12 0.45
N ILE A 53 4.86 3.25 1.43
CA ILE A 53 5.78 3.45 2.55
C ILE A 53 6.65 2.21 2.73
N LEU A 54 7.96 2.41 2.72
CA LEU A 54 8.91 1.43 3.23
C LEU A 54 9.10 1.72 4.74
N VAL A 55 8.82 0.72 5.57
CA VAL A 55 8.99 0.80 7.03
C VAL A 55 10.14 -0.11 7.43
N GLU A 56 11.12 0.42 8.15
CA GLU A 56 12.34 -0.28 8.53
C GLU A 56 12.61 -0.19 10.02
N ASP A 57 13.14 -1.29 10.56
CA ASP A 57 13.75 -1.35 11.88
C ASP A 57 15.08 -2.12 11.85
N ALA A 58 15.61 -2.47 13.04
CA ALA A 58 16.83 -3.26 13.14
C ALA A 58 16.69 -4.68 12.56
N SER A 59 15.48 -5.25 12.51
CA SER A 59 15.21 -6.62 12.06
C SER A 59 15.04 -6.73 10.55
N GLY A 60 14.54 -5.69 9.87
CA GLY A 60 14.30 -5.69 8.43
C GLY A 60 13.38 -4.58 7.97
N ALA A 61 12.75 -4.80 6.82
CA ALA A 61 11.85 -3.84 6.21
C ALA A 61 10.57 -4.49 5.70
N ILE A 62 9.47 -3.75 5.77
CA ILE A 62 8.19 -4.07 5.15
C ILE A 62 7.83 -2.95 4.18
N LEU A 63 7.40 -3.29 2.99
CA LEU A 63 6.94 -2.33 2.01
C LEU A 63 5.41 -2.39 1.90
N TYR A 64 4.75 -1.25 2.08
CA TYR A 64 3.32 -1.08 1.82
C TYR A 64 3.12 -0.17 0.62
N THR A 65 2.44 -0.65 -0.42
CA THR A 65 2.30 0.12 -1.67
C THR A 65 1.26 1.23 -1.58
N SER A 66 0.37 1.24 -0.60
CA SER A 66 -0.86 2.03 -0.61
C SER A 66 -1.73 1.70 -1.84
N ASP A 67 -2.73 2.53 -2.13
CA ASP A 67 -3.54 2.40 -3.33
C ASP A 67 -2.72 2.82 -4.54
N THR A 68 -2.65 1.95 -5.55
CA THR A 68 -1.83 2.20 -6.74
C THR A 68 -2.30 1.39 -7.94
N GLY A 69 -2.21 1.98 -9.12
CA GLY A 69 -2.20 1.28 -10.39
C GLY A 69 -0.81 0.69 -10.71
N PRO A 70 -0.58 0.31 -11.97
CA PRO A 70 0.76 -0.09 -12.43
C PRO A 70 1.79 1.01 -12.19
N THR A 71 2.91 0.66 -11.56
CA THR A 71 3.94 1.62 -11.16
C THR A 71 5.33 0.98 -11.27
N GLU A 72 6.40 1.78 -11.22
CA GLU A 72 7.76 1.27 -11.39
C GLU A 72 8.61 1.41 -10.12
N ARG A 73 8.62 2.62 -9.56
CA ARG A 73 9.61 2.98 -8.53
C ARG A 73 9.53 2.10 -7.29
N ILE A 74 8.33 1.79 -6.82
CA ILE A 74 8.15 1.02 -5.60
C ILE A 74 8.66 -0.42 -5.75
N TRP A 75 8.51 -1.02 -6.94
CA TRP A 75 9.03 -2.36 -7.24
C TRP A 75 10.56 -2.38 -7.35
N GLN A 76 11.17 -1.28 -7.87
CA GLN A 76 12.63 -1.12 -7.86
C GLN A 76 13.16 -1.09 -6.44
N VAL A 77 12.54 -0.30 -5.55
CA VAL A 77 12.91 -0.24 -4.13
C VAL A 77 12.75 -1.62 -3.48
N ALA A 78 11.61 -2.29 -3.69
CA ALA A 78 11.37 -3.64 -3.17
C ALA A 78 12.44 -4.63 -3.62
N SER A 79 12.84 -4.57 -4.91
CA SER A 79 13.80 -5.52 -5.49
C SER A 79 15.24 -5.30 -5.04
N THR A 80 15.60 -4.07 -4.68
CA THR A 80 16.98 -3.72 -4.30
C THR A 80 17.21 -3.63 -2.80
N HIS A 81 16.14 -3.66 -2.00
CA HIS A 81 16.26 -3.53 -0.55
C HIS A 81 16.82 -4.82 0.08
N PRO A 82 18.00 -4.79 0.73
CA PRO A 82 18.72 -6.01 1.15
C PRO A 82 18.06 -6.77 2.28
N ARG A 83 17.19 -6.12 3.06
CA ARG A 83 16.52 -6.70 4.22
C ARG A 83 15.00 -6.67 4.11
N LEU A 84 14.46 -6.60 2.89
CA LEU A 84 13.01 -6.68 2.69
C LEU A 84 12.48 -8.03 3.17
N ARG A 85 11.42 -8.04 3.97
CA ARG A 85 10.80 -9.21 4.58
C ARG A 85 9.41 -9.52 3.99
N CYS A 86 8.70 -8.48 3.57
CA CYS A 86 7.34 -8.60 3.06
C CYS A 86 6.97 -7.40 2.20
N VAL A 87 6.11 -7.62 1.20
CA VAL A 87 5.38 -6.56 0.49
C VAL A 87 3.91 -6.68 0.81
N ILE A 88 3.28 -5.56 1.18
CA ILE A 88 1.82 -5.43 1.32
C ILE A 88 1.34 -4.55 0.16
N THR A 89 0.43 -5.07 -0.65
CA THR A 89 -0.07 -4.37 -1.83
C THR A 89 -1.58 -4.46 -1.93
N GLU A 90 -2.18 -3.76 -2.89
CA GLU A 90 -3.62 -3.73 -3.08
C GLU A 90 -4.08 -4.61 -4.26
N ILE A 91 -5.30 -5.11 -4.18
CA ILE A 91 -6.16 -5.50 -5.30
C ILE A 91 -7.57 -5.02 -4.96
N SER A 92 -8.08 -4.06 -5.71
CA SER A 92 -9.42 -3.50 -5.46
C SER A 92 -10.52 -4.21 -6.24
N PHE A 93 -10.24 -4.68 -7.45
CA PHE A 93 -11.24 -5.22 -8.38
C PHE A 93 -10.87 -6.61 -8.90
N ALA A 94 -11.87 -7.38 -9.33
CA ALA A 94 -11.64 -8.61 -10.10
C ALA A 94 -11.19 -8.28 -11.51
N SER A 95 -10.54 -9.20 -12.23
CA SER A 95 -9.92 -8.94 -13.54
C SER A 95 -10.91 -8.62 -14.66
N ASP A 96 -12.19 -8.93 -14.49
CA ASP A 96 -13.23 -8.51 -15.44
C ASP A 96 -13.40 -6.99 -15.47
N ASP A 97 -12.99 -6.30 -14.41
CA ASP A 97 -13.08 -4.86 -14.23
C ASP A 97 -11.73 -4.14 -14.43
N ASP A 98 -10.79 -4.72 -15.22
CA ASP A 98 -9.48 -4.12 -15.50
C ASP A 98 -9.56 -2.67 -16.00
N ALA A 99 -10.54 -2.35 -16.83
CA ALA A 99 -10.71 -1.00 -17.34
C ALA A 99 -11.05 0.00 -16.21
N LEU A 100 -11.95 -0.39 -15.30
CA LEU A 100 -12.32 0.40 -14.14
C LEU A 100 -11.15 0.53 -13.17
N ALA A 101 -10.43 -0.56 -12.90
CA ALA A 101 -9.25 -0.57 -12.05
C ALA A 101 -8.20 0.45 -12.55
N ARG A 102 -7.87 0.40 -13.85
CA ARG A 102 -6.93 1.36 -14.46
C ARG A 102 -7.44 2.79 -14.40
N ALA A 103 -8.72 3.01 -14.71
CA ALA A 103 -9.32 4.35 -14.68
C ALA A 103 -9.37 4.96 -13.27
N SER A 104 -9.39 4.13 -12.23
CA SER A 104 -9.42 4.55 -10.83
C SER A 104 -8.06 4.42 -10.11
N GLY A 105 -6.97 4.10 -10.83
CA GLY A 105 -5.63 3.99 -10.26
C GLY A 105 -5.47 2.82 -9.28
N HIS A 106 -6.09 1.67 -9.60
CA HIS A 106 -6.06 0.47 -8.79
C HIS A 106 -5.62 -0.77 -9.57
N MET A 107 -5.49 -1.90 -8.87
CA MET A 107 -5.11 -3.17 -9.47
C MET A 107 -6.22 -4.22 -9.44
N THR A 108 -6.09 -5.18 -10.36
CA THR A 108 -6.79 -6.48 -10.39
C THR A 108 -5.77 -7.60 -10.20
N PRO A 109 -6.19 -8.86 -9.97
CA PRO A 109 -5.26 -10.00 -9.94
C PRO A 109 -4.37 -10.08 -11.19
N ARG A 110 -4.92 -9.83 -12.38
CA ARG A 110 -4.17 -9.86 -13.64
C ARG A 110 -3.14 -8.73 -13.72
N ILE A 111 -3.50 -7.52 -13.30
CA ILE A 111 -2.58 -6.38 -13.25
C ILE A 111 -1.47 -6.69 -12.24
N LEU A 112 -1.80 -7.10 -11.03
CA LEU A 112 -0.80 -7.44 -10.01
C LEU A 112 0.15 -8.55 -10.49
N ALA A 113 -0.34 -9.60 -11.13
CA ALA A 113 0.52 -10.65 -11.69
C ALA A 113 1.53 -10.10 -12.71
N SER A 114 1.16 -9.05 -13.46
CA SER A 114 2.08 -8.33 -14.34
C SER A 114 3.10 -7.50 -13.57
N GLU A 115 2.67 -6.79 -12.54
CA GLU A 115 3.53 -5.96 -11.69
C GLU A 115 4.55 -6.78 -10.90
N LEU A 116 4.14 -7.94 -10.38
CA LEU A 116 5.03 -8.85 -9.63
C LEU A 116 6.20 -9.39 -10.45
N ARG A 117 6.15 -9.33 -11.80
CA ARG A 117 7.33 -9.65 -12.63
C ARG A 117 8.48 -8.67 -12.45
N LYS A 118 8.21 -7.47 -11.92
CA LYS A 118 9.22 -6.46 -11.60
C LYS A 118 9.88 -6.72 -10.25
N LEU A 119 9.24 -7.51 -9.37
CA LEU A 119 9.75 -7.85 -8.04
C LEU A 119 10.72 -9.05 -8.17
N THR A 120 12.00 -8.79 -7.98
CA THR A 120 13.03 -9.85 -7.99
C THR A 120 13.29 -10.43 -6.60
N ALA A 121 12.93 -9.74 -5.53
CA ALA A 121 13.03 -10.22 -4.16
C ALA A 121 12.05 -11.38 -3.91
N LYS A 122 12.54 -12.48 -3.32
CA LYS A 122 11.71 -13.63 -2.97
C LYS A 122 11.16 -13.47 -1.55
N VAL A 123 10.11 -12.66 -1.42
CA VAL A 123 9.44 -12.36 -0.15
C VAL A 123 7.94 -12.60 -0.27
N PRO A 124 7.23 -12.87 0.84
CA PRO A 124 5.77 -12.92 0.84
C PRO A 124 5.16 -11.62 0.34
N VAL A 125 4.09 -11.74 -0.45
CA VAL A 125 3.27 -10.61 -0.91
C VAL A 125 1.87 -10.76 -0.31
N LEU A 126 1.50 -9.83 0.54
CA LEU A 126 0.19 -9.78 1.16
C LEU A 126 -0.70 -8.78 0.41
N VAL A 127 -1.92 -9.20 0.12
CA VAL A 127 -2.88 -8.41 -0.63
C VAL A 127 -3.99 -7.90 0.28
N THR A 128 -4.27 -6.62 0.18
CA THR A 128 -5.31 -5.89 0.92
C THR A 128 -6.19 -5.05 -0.01
N HIS A 129 -7.01 -4.17 0.56
CA HIS A 129 -7.86 -3.18 -0.13
C HIS A 129 -8.90 -3.80 -1.08
N THR A 130 -9.28 -5.07 -0.89
CA THR A 130 -10.28 -5.72 -1.72
C THR A 130 -11.67 -5.15 -1.44
N LYS A 131 -12.38 -4.75 -2.50
CA LYS A 131 -13.77 -4.33 -2.35
C LYS A 131 -14.65 -5.56 -2.06
N PRO A 132 -15.55 -5.51 -1.05
CA PRO A 132 -16.31 -6.70 -0.61
C PRO A 132 -17.04 -7.45 -1.73
N GLY A 133 -17.63 -6.73 -2.69
CA GLY A 133 -18.31 -7.32 -3.82
C GLY A 133 -17.41 -8.06 -4.82
N HIS A 134 -16.10 -7.82 -4.78
CA HIS A 134 -15.12 -8.47 -5.66
C HIS A 134 -14.33 -9.58 -4.99
N LEU A 135 -14.32 -9.64 -3.65
CA LEU A 135 -13.48 -10.56 -2.88
C LEU A 135 -13.61 -12.03 -3.33
N PRO A 136 -14.79 -12.65 -3.50
CA PRO A 136 -14.87 -14.06 -3.91
C PRO A 136 -14.27 -14.33 -5.29
N ARG A 137 -14.37 -13.36 -6.22
CA ARG A 137 -13.78 -13.47 -7.57
C ARG A 137 -12.27 -13.33 -7.50
N ILE A 138 -11.78 -12.34 -6.75
CA ILE A 138 -10.34 -12.11 -6.54
C ILE A 138 -9.69 -13.36 -5.93
N GLU A 139 -10.28 -13.96 -4.90
CA GLU A 139 -9.77 -15.20 -4.29
C GLU A 139 -9.70 -16.36 -5.30
N LYS A 140 -10.74 -16.54 -6.11
CA LYS A 140 -10.77 -17.57 -7.13
C LYS A 140 -9.68 -17.36 -8.18
N GLU A 141 -9.50 -16.13 -8.64
CA GLU A 141 -8.49 -15.77 -9.64
C GLU A 141 -7.07 -15.97 -9.11
N LEU A 142 -6.76 -15.47 -7.91
CA LEU A 142 -5.44 -15.65 -7.28
C LEU A 142 -5.09 -17.13 -7.12
N ARG A 143 -6.05 -17.96 -6.68
CA ARG A 143 -5.85 -19.42 -6.60
C ARG A 143 -5.60 -20.05 -7.97
N ALA A 144 -6.35 -19.63 -8.99
CA ALA A 144 -6.19 -20.16 -10.35
C ALA A 144 -4.87 -19.75 -11.00
N MET A 145 -4.34 -18.59 -10.66
CA MET A 145 -3.05 -18.09 -11.18
C MET A 145 -1.84 -18.78 -10.55
N GLY A 146 -2.01 -19.47 -9.41
CA GLY A 146 -0.92 -20.17 -8.73
C GLY A 146 0.27 -19.24 -8.39
N LEU A 147 0.00 -18.00 -7.97
CA LEU A 147 1.04 -17.03 -7.64
C LEU A 147 1.68 -17.42 -6.30
N ASP A 148 2.86 -18.01 -6.37
CA ASP A 148 3.59 -18.42 -5.17
C ASP A 148 3.89 -17.22 -4.26
N GLY A 149 3.61 -17.40 -2.97
CA GLY A 149 3.87 -16.36 -1.96
C GLY A 149 2.87 -15.22 -1.91
N VAL A 150 1.86 -15.18 -2.79
CA VAL A 150 0.79 -14.15 -2.77
C VAL A 150 -0.39 -14.64 -1.92
N LYS A 151 -0.80 -13.85 -0.93
CA LYS A 151 -1.91 -14.19 -0.01
C LYS A 151 -2.76 -12.97 0.29
N LEU A 152 -4.08 -13.17 0.38
CA LEU A 152 -4.98 -12.15 0.94
C LEU A 152 -4.75 -12.00 2.45
N ILE A 153 -4.79 -10.77 2.93
CA ILE A 153 -4.77 -10.47 4.36
C ILE A 153 -6.13 -10.84 4.96
N GLU A 154 -6.10 -11.49 6.12
CA GLU A 154 -7.28 -11.80 6.93
C GLU A 154 -7.42 -10.76 8.04
N GLN A 155 -8.59 -10.15 8.15
CA GLN A 155 -8.86 -9.19 9.21
C GLN A 155 -8.72 -9.82 10.60
N GLY A 156 -7.99 -9.14 11.50
CA GLY A 156 -7.77 -9.59 12.88
C GLY A 156 -6.64 -10.60 13.04
N ARG A 157 -5.98 -11.00 11.95
CA ARG A 157 -4.82 -11.89 12.00
C ARG A 157 -3.51 -11.12 12.15
N THR A 158 -2.62 -11.63 12.98
CA THR A 158 -1.22 -11.17 13.09
C THR A 158 -0.34 -11.95 12.12
N TYR A 159 0.58 -11.24 11.46
CA TYR A 159 1.59 -11.81 10.56
C TYR A 159 2.98 -11.46 11.09
N GLU A 160 3.86 -12.45 11.12
CA GLU A 160 5.26 -12.31 11.50
C GLU A 160 6.16 -12.69 10.32
N PHE A 161 7.26 -11.92 10.11
CA PHE A 161 8.17 -12.06 8.97
C PHE A 161 9.65 -12.08 9.39
#